data_31c22211ae7370968428f25fc255eb48
#
_entry.id   31c22211ae7370968428f25fc255eb48
#
_cell.length_a   1.000
_cell.length_b   1.000
_cell.length_c   1.000
_cell.angle_alpha   90.00
_cell.angle_beta   90.00
_cell.angle_gamma   90.00
#
_symmetry.space_group_name_H-M   'P 1'
#
loop_
_entity.id
_entity.type
_entity.pdbx_description
1 polymer ?
#
loop_
_entity_poly.entity_id
_entity_poly.type
_entity_poly.pdbx_seq_one_letter_code
_entity_poly.pdbx_strand_id
1 'polypeptide(L)'
;ITNRRKDGSLVSEWLSISAITRADANEKHYIGIFSDLSERHQAAERIQFLASFDALTGLPNRNLFADRLDQSLITAHRFERSTAVILLDLDRFRLVNDTLGPPVGDEVLIEVARRLSLQVRDGDTVGRRSGNEFGFVMANLGHERDAIALAQRMLEAIAVPFTVNGHATVITASIGISVAPKNGETGAVLLKSADAALLRAKEAGRNTFRFYSPDMDADAARRLGLEVELREALVRNELTVFYQPQISLDSGQMIGMEALLRWKSAAFGNVSPVEFIPIAEECGLIIPIGEWVLRTACMQTRQWLDLGLLPLRVAVNLSARQFSQPNLAVVVREALAQS
;
A
#
# COMPACT_ATOMS: atom_id res chain seq x y z
N ILE A 1 12.76 30.18 -35.58
CA ILE A 1 12.00 31.44 -35.72
C ILE A 1 10.62 31.28 -35.14
N THR A 2 10.01 32.36 -34.67
CA THR A 2 8.62 32.37 -34.19
C THR A 2 7.76 33.01 -35.27
N ASN A 3 6.77 32.28 -35.77
CA ASN A 3 5.79 32.74 -36.75
C ASN A 3 4.40 32.87 -36.12
N ARG A 4 3.49 33.58 -36.85
CA ARG A 4 2.10 33.74 -36.44
C ARG A 4 1.19 33.04 -37.45
N ARG A 5 0.33 32.12 -36.96
CA ARG A 5 -0.69 31.47 -37.78
C ARG A 5 -1.83 32.43 -38.18
N LYS A 6 -2.66 32.01 -39.13
CA LYS A 6 -3.83 32.80 -39.57
C LYS A 6 -4.84 33.09 -38.46
N ASP A 7 -4.92 32.22 -37.46
CA ASP A 7 -5.79 32.40 -36.28
C ASP A 7 -5.20 33.32 -35.21
N GLY A 8 -3.99 33.86 -35.45
CA GLY A 8 -3.28 34.75 -34.54
C GLY A 8 -2.35 34.06 -33.54
N SER A 9 -2.37 32.72 -33.46
CA SER A 9 -1.49 31.94 -32.55
C SER A 9 -0.03 32.00 -33.02
N LEU A 10 0.88 31.95 -32.05
CA LEU A 10 2.33 31.87 -32.32
C LEU A 10 2.75 30.41 -32.50
N VAL A 11 3.63 30.18 -33.47
CA VAL A 11 4.20 28.87 -33.76
C VAL A 11 5.72 28.97 -33.81
N SER A 12 6.43 28.04 -33.18
CA SER A 12 7.88 27.89 -33.31
C SER A 12 8.20 26.99 -34.48
N GLU A 13 8.94 27.50 -35.46
CA GLU A 13 9.31 26.82 -36.69
C GLU A 13 10.82 26.77 -36.86
N TRP A 14 11.30 25.64 -37.42
CA TRP A 14 12.65 25.55 -37.94
C TRP A 14 12.63 26.03 -39.39
N LEU A 15 13.45 27.02 -39.70
CA LEU A 15 13.63 27.53 -41.07
C LEU A 15 15.00 27.11 -41.59
N SER A 16 15.03 26.38 -42.67
CA SER A 16 16.24 26.08 -43.44
C SER A 16 16.15 26.81 -44.80
N ILE A 17 17.14 27.62 -45.09
CA ILE A 17 17.21 28.34 -46.37
C ILE A 17 18.41 27.81 -47.16
N SER A 18 18.18 27.30 -48.34
CA SER A 18 19.21 26.88 -49.27
C SER A 18 19.19 27.71 -50.53
N ALA A 19 20.36 28.14 -50.99
CA ALA A 19 20.51 28.83 -52.28
C ALA A 19 20.77 27.81 -53.41
N ILE A 20 20.02 27.91 -54.48
CA ILE A 20 20.22 27.15 -55.68
C ILE A 20 20.64 28.12 -56.81
N THR A 21 21.79 27.82 -57.43
CA THR A 21 22.25 28.59 -58.57
C THR A 21 21.98 27.72 -59.82
N ARG A 22 21.25 28.27 -60.76
CA ARG A 22 21.00 27.63 -62.06
C ARG A 22 22.20 27.83 -62.94
N ALA A 23 22.70 26.80 -63.57
CA ALA A 23 23.96 26.81 -64.32
C ALA A 23 23.89 27.69 -65.60
N ASP A 24 22.68 27.98 -66.10
CA ASP A 24 22.40 28.66 -67.37
C ASP A 24 21.83 30.10 -67.18
N ALA A 25 21.56 30.52 -65.96
CA ALA A 25 21.11 31.87 -65.61
C ALA A 25 21.82 32.35 -64.36
N ASN A 26 22.39 33.54 -64.38
CA ASN A 26 23.10 34.15 -63.25
C ASN A 26 22.13 34.57 -62.12
N GLU A 27 21.02 33.83 -61.96
CA GLU A 27 19.98 34.08 -60.97
C GLU A 27 20.11 33.09 -59.81
N LYS A 28 20.12 33.63 -58.59
CA LYS A 28 20.09 32.84 -57.36
C LYS A 28 18.65 32.69 -56.87
N HIS A 29 18.21 31.44 -56.75
CA HIS A 29 16.94 31.10 -56.13
C HIS A 29 17.18 30.61 -54.71
N TYR A 30 16.27 30.93 -53.80
CA TYR A 30 16.31 30.46 -52.40
C TYR A 30 15.10 29.57 -52.14
N ILE A 31 15.37 28.41 -51.56
CA ILE A 31 14.34 27.49 -51.10
C ILE A 31 14.33 27.57 -49.58
N GLY A 32 13.17 27.96 -49.00
CA GLY A 32 12.93 27.92 -47.56
C GLY A 32 12.07 26.71 -47.20
N ILE A 33 12.54 25.89 -46.29
CA ILE A 33 11.78 24.75 -45.71
C ILE A 33 11.43 25.15 -44.29
N PHE A 34 10.13 25.18 -44.00
CA PHE A 34 9.60 25.43 -42.66
C PHE A 34 9.15 24.10 -42.05
N SER A 35 9.56 23.83 -40.81
CA SER A 35 9.09 22.67 -40.03
C SER A 35 8.48 23.18 -38.74
N ASP A 36 7.21 22.88 -38.50
CA ASP A 36 6.52 23.18 -37.22
C ASP A 36 7.13 22.33 -36.12
N LEU A 37 7.63 22.96 -35.05
CA LEU A 37 8.25 22.34 -33.91
C LEU A 37 7.29 22.21 -32.72
N SER A 38 6.04 22.62 -32.84
CA SER A 38 5.08 22.71 -31.74
C SER A 38 4.87 21.31 -31.10
N GLU A 39 4.63 20.29 -31.91
CA GLU A 39 4.46 18.91 -31.38
C GLU A 39 5.72 18.39 -30.67
N ARG A 40 6.90 18.72 -31.25
CA ARG A 40 8.17 18.30 -30.65
C ARG A 40 8.44 19.02 -29.33
N HIS A 41 8.12 20.30 -29.22
CA HIS A 41 8.23 21.05 -27.96
C HIS A 41 7.24 20.53 -26.92
N GLN A 42 5.97 20.35 -27.29
CA GLN A 42 4.96 19.78 -26.38
C GLN A 42 5.34 18.37 -25.90
N ALA A 43 5.87 17.52 -26.81
CA ALA A 43 6.36 16.20 -26.41
C ALA A 43 7.56 16.29 -25.45
N ALA A 44 8.50 17.20 -25.70
CA ALA A 44 9.64 17.41 -24.82
C ALA A 44 9.22 17.94 -23.44
N GLU A 45 8.32 18.93 -23.39
CA GLU A 45 7.74 19.45 -22.14
C GLU A 45 6.98 18.36 -21.39
N ARG A 46 6.21 17.53 -22.12
CA ARG A 46 5.49 16.39 -21.51
C ARG A 46 6.43 15.35 -20.93
N ILE A 47 7.51 15.01 -21.65
CA ILE A 47 8.55 14.09 -21.17
C ILE A 47 9.22 14.67 -19.91
N GLN A 48 9.59 15.96 -19.94
CA GLN A 48 10.19 16.63 -18.79
C GLN A 48 9.24 16.66 -17.58
N PHE A 49 7.96 16.93 -17.81
CA PHE A 49 6.95 16.88 -16.76
C PHE A 49 6.85 15.48 -16.15
N LEU A 50 6.70 14.44 -16.98
CA LEU A 50 6.58 13.05 -16.53
C LEU A 50 7.85 12.51 -15.85
N ALA A 51 9.01 13.07 -16.16
CA ALA A 51 10.26 12.73 -15.45
C ALA A 51 10.23 13.14 -13.97
N SER A 52 9.44 14.16 -13.60
CA SER A 52 9.45 14.77 -12.26
C SER A 52 8.10 14.72 -11.55
N PHE A 53 6.99 14.62 -12.26
CA PHE A 53 5.64 14.70 -11.69
C PHE A 53 4.80 13.47 -12.05
N ASP A 54 3.85 13.15 -11.16
CA ASP A 54 2.84 12.11 -11.40
C ASP A 54 1.77 12.60 -12.37
N ALA A 55 1.51 11.83 -13.41
CA ALA A 55 0.63 12.24 -14.51
C ALA A 55 -0.84 12.40 -14.08
N LEU A 56 -1.27 11.69 -13.05
CA LEU A 56 -2.66 11.69 -12.59
C LEU A 56 -2.91 12.86 -11.62
N THR A 57 -2.04 13.01 -10.63
CA THR A 57 -2.26 13.95 -9.52
C THR A 57 -1.53 15.27 -9.66
N GLY A 58 -0.54 15.35 -10.56
CA GLY A 58 0.31 16.53 -10.72
C GLY A 58 1.31 16.74 -9.58
N LEU A 59 1.34 15.87 -8.58
CA LEU A 59 2.31 15.92 -7.49
C LEU A 59 3.71 15.49 -7.95
N PRO A 60 4.79 15.87 -7.25
CA PRO A 60 6.09 15.25 -7.37
C PRO A 60 5.98 13.72 -7.42
N ASN A 61 6.60 13.12 -8.44
CA ASN A 61 6.68 11.66 -8.55
C ASN A 61 7.76 11.12 -7.61
N ARG A 62 7.96 9.80 -7.60
CA ARG A 62 8.95 9.12 -6.76
C ARG A 62 10.37 9.71 -6.92
N ASN A 63 10.76 10.09 -8.14
CA ASN A 63 12.12 10.59 -8.41
C ASN A 63 12.32 11.98 -7.82
N LEU A 64 11.40 12.92 -8.14
CA LEU A 64 11.48 14.27 -7.61
C LEU A 64 11.29 14.30 -6.08
N PHE A 65 10.46 13.42 -5.53
CA PHE A 65 10.30 13.26 -4.09
C PHE A 65 11.61 12.83 -3.42
N ALA A 66 12.31 11.83 -3.97
CA ALA A 66 13.59 11.37 -3.45
C ALA A 66 14.67 12.47 -3.51
N ASP A 67 14.76 13.19 -4.63
CA ASP A 67 15.69 14.32 -4.78
C ASP A 67 15.42 15.40 -3.72
N ARG A 68 14.17 15.81 -3.52
CA ARG A 68 13.82 16.80 -2.51
C ARG A 68 14.08 16.33 -1.08
N LEU A 69 13.89 15.04 -0.80
CA LEU A 69 14.27 14.45 0.48
C LEU A 69 15.77 14.57 0.72
N ASP A 70 16.59 14.17 -0.25
CA ASP A 70 18.04 14.23 -0.12
C ASP A 70 18.52 15.69 0.04
N GLN A 71 17.96 16.63 -0.69
CA GLN A 71 18.24 18.07 -0.52
C GLN A 71 17.83 18.58 0.86
N SER A 72 16.67 18.16 1.37
CA SER A 72 16.21 18.51 2.72
C SER A 72 17.17 17.98 3.79
N LEU A 73 17.67 16.75 3.64
CA LEU A 73 18.62 16.14 4.57
C LEU A 73 19.98 16.86 4.58
N ILE A 74 20.51 17.20 3.40
CA ILE A 74 21.75 18.00 3.28
C ILE A 74 21.58 19.35 3.99
N THR A 75 20.45 20.00 3.80
CA THR A 75 20.16 21.29 4.41
C THR A 75 20.01 21.16 5.94
N ALA A 76 19.26 20.16 6.39
CA ALA A 76 19.05 19.88 7.81
C ALA A 76 20.38 19.57 8.53
N HIS A 77 21.22 18.74 7.93
CA HIS A 77 22.56 18.42 8.47
C HIS A 77 23.41 19.69 8.64
N ARG A 78 23.41 20.59 7.63
CA ARG A 78 24.18 21.85 7.67
C ARG A 78 23.77 22.77 8.79
N PHE A 79 22.48 22.79 9.14
CA PHE A 79 21.89 23.71 10.13
C PHE A 79 21.54 23.02 11.46
N GLU A 80 22.01 21.77 11.67
CA GLU A 80 21.73 20.96 12.87
C GLU A 80 20.22 20.86 13.17
N ARG A 81 19.42 20.66 12.11
CA ARG A 81 17.96 20.52 12.20
C ARG A 81 17.53 19.10 11.88
N SER A 82 16.32 18.78 12.27
CA SER A 82 15.69 17.50 11.94
C SER A 82 14.85 17.60 10.67
N THR A 83 14.69 16.46 9.98
CA THR A 83 13.75 16.30 8.85
C THR A 83 12.88 15.09 9.14
N ALA A 84 11.57 15.20 8.98
CA ALA A 84 10.70 14.02 9.04
C ALA A 84 10.29 13.56 7.64
N VAL A 85 10.27 12.25 7.46
CA VAL A 85 9.65 11.57 6.32
C VAL A 85 8.37 10.91 6.80
N ILE A 86 7.29 11.18 6.11
CA ILE A 86 5.97 10.62 6.39
C ILE A 86 5.54 9.85 5.13
N LEU A 87 5.20 8.58 5.30
CA LEU A 87 4.60 7.76 4.26
C LEU A 87 3.15 7.49 4.61
N LEU A 88 2.28 7.66 3.64
CA LEU A 88 0.84 7.49 3.77
C LEU A 88 0.34 6.53 2.70
N ASP A 89 -0.48 5.57 3.09
CA ASP A 89 -1.13 4.61 2.22
C ASP A 89 -2.64 4.63 2.47
N LEU A 90 -3.44 4.69 1.41
CA LEU A 90 -4.91 4.68 1.51
C LEU A 90 -5.39 3.27 1.83
N ASP A 91 -6.08 3.12 2.94
CA ASP A 91 -6.56 1.85 3.44
C ASP A 91 -7.60 1.23 2.49
N ARG A 92 -7.40 -0.04 2.15
CA ARG A 92 -8.32 -0.82 1.31
C ARG A 92 -8.65 -0.16 -0.04
N PHE A 93 -7.78 0.70 -0.58
CA PHE A 93 -8.00 1.39 -1.85
C PHE A 93 -8.29 0.43 -3.00
N ARG A 94 -7.71 -0.77 -2.98
CA ARG A 94 -8.02 -1.81 -3.97
C ARG A 94 -9.51 -2.16 -4.00
N LEU A 95 -10.18 -2.18 -2.83
CA LEU A 95 -11.62 -2.46 -2.76
C LEU A 95 -12.43 -1.36 -3.47
N VAL A 96 -11.99 -0.10 -3.42
CA VAL A 96 -12.61 1.00 -4.17
C VAL A 96 -12.54 0.71 -5.67
N ASN A 97 -11.35 0.33 -6.17
CA ASN A 97 -11.17 -0.02 -7.58
C ASN A 97 -11.98 -1.25 -7.99
N ASP A 98 -11.99 -2.29 -7.15
CA ASP A 98 -12.69 -3.55 -7.44
C ASP A 98 -14.22 -3.37 -7.42
N THR A 99 -14.73 -2.41 -6.63
CA THR A 99 -16.18 -2.18 -6.45
C THR A 99 -16.73 -1.09 -7.37
N LEU A 100 -16.02 0.03 -7.52
CA LEU A 100 -16.50 1.23 -8.22
C LEU A 100 -15.80 1.47 -9.57
N GLY A 101 -14.78 0.67 -9.86
CA GLY A 101 -13.97 0.75 -11.08
C GLY A 101 -12.80 1.72 -10.99
N PRO A 102 -11.75 1.51 -11.83
CA PRO A 102 -10.53 2.32 -11.85
C PRO A 102 -10.76 3.83 -12.06
N PRO A 103 -11.71 4.29 -12.89
CA PRO A 103 -11.93 5.73 -13.05
C PRO A 103 -12.34 6.45 -11.76
N VAL A 104 -13.15 5.79 -10.92
CA VAL A 104 -13.52 6.32 -9.59
C VAL A 104 -12.33 6.36 -8.65
N GLY A 105 -11.48 5.33 -8.70
CA GLY A 105 -10.22 5.31 -7.95
C GLY A 105 -9.30 6.46 -8.33
N ASP A 106 -9.20 6.78 -9.63
CA ASP A 106 -8.41 7.91 -10.11
C ASP A 106 -8.94 9.25 -9.58
N GLU A 107 -10.26 9.47 -9.58
CA GLU A 107 -10.87 10.68 -9.01
C GLU A 107 -10.61 10.78 -7.50
N VAL A 108 -10.68 9.66 -6.77
CA VAL A 108 -10.32 9.62 -5.34
C VAL A 108 -8.86 10.02 -5.13
N LEU A 109 -7.93 9.50 -5.94
CA LEU A 109 -6.51 9.83 -5.84
C LEU A 109 -6.24 11.31 -6.13
N ILE A 110 -6.91 11.90 -7.11
CA ILE A 110 -6.81 13.35 -7.43
C ILE A 110 -7.31 14.18 -6.23
N GLU A 111 -8.45 13.83 -5.67
CA GLU A 111 -9.00 14.57 -4.53
C GLU A 111 -8.15 14.39 -3.26
N VAL A 112 -7.63 13.18 -2.99
CA VAL A 112 -6.66 12.93 -1.92
C VAL A 112 -5.43 13.82 -2.10
N ALA A 113 -4.85 13.85 -3.30
CA ALA A 113 -3.68 14.69 -3.60
C ALA A 113 -3.98 16.17 -3.30
N ARG A 114 -5.16 16.66 -3.70
CA ARG A 114 -5.60 18.03 -3.42
C ARG A 114 -5.73 18.30 -1.92
N ARG A 115 -6.38 17.39 -1.16
CA ARG A 115 -6.54 17.53 0.30
C ARG A 115 -5.20 17.54 1.02
N LEU A 116 -4.30 16.63 0.64
CA LEU A 116 -2.98 16.52 1.23
C LEU A 116 -2.09 17.73 0.94
N SER A 117 -2.17 18.28 -0.28
CA SER A 117 -1.46 19.52 -0.63
C SER A 117 -1.85 20.72 0.22
N LEU A 118 -3.09 20.77 0.71
CA LEU A 118 -3.56 21.82 1.62
C LEU A 118 -3.03 21.69 3.06
N GLN A 119 -2.45 20.55 3.42
CA GLN A 119 -1.92 20.30 4.76
C GLN A 119 -0.44 20.66 4.91
N VAL A 120 0.27 20.84 3.79
CA VAL A 120 1.71 21.14 3.80
C VAL A 120 1.95 22.63 3.71
N ARG A 121 3.00 23.10 4.38
CA ARG A 121 3.47 24.50 4.35
C ARG A 121 4.52 24.69 3.28
N ASP A 122 4.82 25.95 2.97
CA ASP A 122 5.94 26.30 2.11
C ASP A 122 7.26 25.71 2.65
N GLY A 123 8.00 25.06 1.76
CA GLY A 123 9.24 24.36 2.10
C GLY A 123 9.09 22.87 2.41
N ASP A 124 7.90 22.39 2.72
CA ASP A 124 7.62 20.94 2.80
C ASP A 124 7.30 20.39 1.39
N THR A 125 7.42 19.09 1.23
CA THR A 125 7.11 18.43 -0.04
C THR A 125 6.06 17.36 0.18
N VAL A 126 5.03 17.34 -0.67
CA VAL A 126 4.14 16.20 -0.85
C VAL A 126 4.37 15.59 -2.22
N GLY A 127 4.37 14.27 -2.33
CA GLY A 127 4.53 13.56 -3.59
C GLY A 127 3.73 12.27 -3.62
N ARG A 128 3.41 11.78 -4.81
CA ARG A 128 2.82 10.45 -5.00
C ARG A 128 3.92 9.49 -5.42
N ARG A 129 4.16 8.46 -4.61
CA ARG A 129 5.25 7.52 -4.83
C ARG A 129 4.86 6.38 -5.78
N SER A 130 3.68 5.81 -5.57
CA SER A 130 3.12 4.75 -6.41
C SER A 130 1.67 4.48 -6.02
N GLY A 131 0.84 3.99 -6.93
CA GLY A 131 -0.50 3.49 -6.65
C GLY A 131 -1.30 4.41 -5.70
N ASN A 132 -1.54 3.95 -4.49
CA ASN A 132 -2.24 4.64 -3.41
C ASN A 132 -1.29 5.20 -2.33
N GLU A 133 0.01 5.26 -2.60
CA GLU A 133 1.03 5.72 -1.66
C GLU A 133 1.43 7.18 -1.90
N PHE A 134 1.40 7.99 -0.84
CA PHE A 134 1.86 9.37 -0.81
C PHE A 134 3.04 9.51 0.16
N GLY A 135 3.95 10.40 -0.15
CA GLY A 135 5.10 10.71 0.69
C GLY A 135 5.13 12.20 1.05
N PHE A 136 5.64 12.52 2.24
CA PHE A 136 5.85 13.89 2.69
C PHE A 136 7.25 14.04 3.25
N VAL A 137 7.87 15.17 2.95
CA VAL A 137 9.12 15.62 3.56
C VAL A 137 8.81 16.89 4.35
N MET A 138 8.89 16.79 5.67
CA MET A 138 8.85 17.95 6.55
C MET A 138 10.27 18.47 6.73
N ALA A 139 10.62 19.52 6.01
CA ALA A 139 11.90 20.17 6.16
C ALA A 139 11.93 21.00 7.47
N ASN A 140 13.09 21.05 8.13
CA ASN A 140 13.29 21.84 9.34
C ASN A 140 12.26 21.54 10.43
N LEU A 141 12.14 20.28 10.81
CA LEU A 141 11.28 19.82 11.91
C LEU A 141 11.76 20.45 13.23
N GLY A 142 10.90 21.21 13.90
CA GLY A 142 11.20 21.79 15.19
C GLY A 142 11.09 20.78 16.32
N HIS A 143 9.99 20.06 16.36
CA HIS A 143 9.69 19.03 17.36
C HIS A 143 8.92 17.87 16.73
N GLU A 144 9.10 16.64 17.25
CA GLU A 144 8.34 15.46 16.80
C GLU A 144 6.81 15.67 16.87
N ARG A 145 6.31 16.48 17.82
CA ARG A 145 4.90 16.86 17.91
C ARG A 145 4.35 17.57 16.67
N ASP A 146 5.21 18.22 15.88
CA ASP A 146 4.79 18.90 14.65
C ASP A 146 4.45 17.86 13.57
N ALA A 147 5.20 16.76 13.53
CA ALA A 147 4.90 15.62 12.65
C ALA A 147 3.62 14.88 13.11
N ILE A 148 3.40 14.77 14.43
CA ILE A 148 2.14 14.22 14.99
C ILE A 148 0.95 15.06 14.54
N ALA A 149 1.03 16.38 14.72
CA ALA A 149 -0.03 17.30 14.35
C ALA A 149 -0.33 17.26 12.84
N LEU A 150 0.70 17.14 11.99
CA LEU A 150 0.52 16.98 10.55
C LEU A 150 -0.15 15.65 10.21
N ALA A 151 0.32 14.54 10.78
CA ALA A 151 -0.25 13.22 10.54
C ALA A 151 -1.74 13.15 10.95
N GLN A 152 -2.11 13.75 12.08
CA GLN A 152 -3.51 13.83 12.53
C GLN A 152 -4.36 14.63 11.55
N ARG A 153 -3.94 15.81 11.12
CA ARG A 153 -4.66 16.61 10.13
C ARG A 153 -4.82 15.88 8.80
N MET A 154 -3.80 15.12 8.36
CA MET A 154 -3.89 14.32 7.15
C MET A 154 -4.94 13.22 7.27
N LEU A 155 -4.95 12.48 8.38
CA LEU A 155 -5.95 11.44 8.63
C LEU A 155 -7.37 12.03 8.66
N GLU A 156 -7.57 13.15 9.34
CA GLU A 156 -8.84 13.87 9.41
C GLU A 156 -9.29 14.37 8.02
N ALA A 157 -8.38 14.95 7.25
CA ALA A 157 -8.67 15.45 5.90
C ALA A 157 -9.07 14.32 4.94
N ILE A 158 -8.47 13.14 5.07
CA ILE A 158 -8.81 11.98 4.22
C ILE A 158 -10.13 11.36 4.66
N ALA A 159 -10.42 11.27 5.96
CA ALA A 159 -11.64 10.68 6.49
C ALA A 159 -12.93 11.45 6.12
N VAL A 160 -12.82 12.71 5.66
CA VAL A 160 -13.97 13.45 5.13
C VAL A 160 -14.52 12.72 3.91
N PRO A 161 -15.85 12.42 3.84
CA PRO A 161 -16.43 11.71 2.70
C PRO A 161 -16.08 12.34 1.35
N PHE A 162 -15.83 11.50 0.38
CA PHE A 162 -15.65 11.88 -1.03
C PHE A 162 -16.99 11.76 -1.74
N THR A 163 -17.34 12.72 -2.57
CA THR A 163 -18.51 12.57 -3.48
C THR A 163 -17.95 12.34 -4.88
N VAL A 164 -18.03 11.10 -5.34
CA VAL A 164 -17.58 10.71 -6.67
C VAL A 164 -18.78 10.12 -7.42
N ASN A 165 -19.08 10.66 -8.60
CA ASN A 165 -20.23 10.24 -9.42
C ASN A 165 -21.55 10.16 -8.64
N GLY A 166 -21.78 11.07 -7.67
CA GLY A 166 -22.99 11.11 -6.84
C GLY A 166 -23.02 10.10 -5.68
N HIS A 167 -21.99 9.29 -5.51
CA HIS A 167 -21.85 8.35 -4.39
C HIS A 167 -20.91 8.89 -3.32
N ALA A 168 -21.35 8.89 -2.06
CA ALA A 168 -20.49 9.20 -0.92
C ALA A 168 -19.63 7.98 -0.57
N THR A 169 -18.31 8.14 -0.65
CA THR A 169 -17.32 7.12 -0.33
C THR A 169 -16.43 7.62 0.79
N VAL A 170 -16.21 6.81 1.81
CA VAL A 170 -15.26 7.09 2.89
C VAL A 170 -14.03 6.21 2.72
N ILE A 171 -12.87 6.81 2.77
CA ILE A 171 -11.59 6.11 2.78
C ILE A 171 -10.78 6.59 3.98
N THR A 172 -9.98 5.71 4.55
CA THR A 172 -9.02 6.06 5.60
C THR A 172 -7.59 5.87 5.10
N ALA A 173 -6.63 6.28 5.90
CA ALA A 173 -5.22 6.10 5.57
C ALA A 173 -4.44 5.60 6.77
N SER A 174 -3.35 4.89 6.51
CA SER A 174 -2.34 4.53 7.50
C SER A 174 -1.08 5.33 7.24
N ILE A 175 -0.37 5.73 8.29
CA ILE A 175 0.79 6.61 8.19
C ILE A 175 1.97 6.04 8.97
N GLY A 176 3.15 6.02 8.33
CA GLY A 176 4.44 5.74 8.96
C GLY A 176 5.34 6.97 8.96
N ILE A 177 6.04 7.22 10.06
CA ILE A 177 6.86 8.41 10.27
C ILE A 177 8.27 8.01 10.70
N SER A 178 9.27 8.56 10.03
CA SER A 178 10.68 8.48 10.43
C SER A 178 11.30 9.87 10.51
N VAL A 179 12.30 10.06 11.39
CA VAL A 179 12.91 11.36 11.66
C VAL A 179 14.44 11.24 11.56
N ALA A 180 15.05 12.10 10.74
CA ALA A 180 16.50 12.29 10.69
C ALA A 180 16.95 13.28 11.78
N PRO A 181 18.15 13.08 12.38
CA PRO A 181 19.07 11.97 12.16
C PRO A 181 18.74 10.71 12.98
N LYS A 182 17.77 10.75 13.92
CA LYS A 182 17.43 9.71 14.90
C LYS A 182 17.17 8.33 14.28
N ASN A 183 16.47 8.29 13.14
CA ASN A 183 16.07 7.03 12.48
C ASN A 183 16.87 6.73 11.20
N GLY A 184 17.87 7.56 10.90
CA GLY A 184 18.75 7.42 9.76
C GLY A 184 19.21 8.76 9.20
N GLU A 185 20.30 8.75 8.44
CA GLU A 185 20.92 9.95 7.87
C GLU A 185 20.76 10.05 6.35
N THR A 186 20.27 8.98 5.70
CA THR A 186 20.07 8.96 4.25
C THR A 186 18.59 8.78 3.90
N GLY A 187 18.18 9.32 2.74
CA GLY A 187 16.81 9.19 2.27
C GLY A 187 16.35 7.73 2.17
N ALA A 188 17.22 6.83 1.70
CA ALA A 188 16.91 5.41 1.58
C ALA A 188 16.61 4.74 2.94
N VAL A 189 17.42 5.05 3.98
CA VAL A 189 17.22 4.51 5.33
C VAL A 189 15.94 5.05 5.93
N LEU A 190 15.69 6.36 5.82
CA LEU A 190 14.47 6.98 6.35
C LEU A 190 13.20 6.46 5.69
N LEU A 191 13.23 6.27 4.38
CA LEU A 191 12.10 5.68 3.66
C LEU A 191 11.82 4.26 4.13
N LYS A 192 12.86 3.43 4.28
CA LYS A 192 12.72 2.07 4.84
C LYS A 192 12.15 2.09 6.26
N SER A 193 12.63 2.99 7.10
CA SER A 193 12.14 3.15 8.48
C SER A 193 10.66 3.61 8.51
N ALA A 194 10.28 4.55 7.65
CA ALA A 194 8.89 5.00 7.53
C ALA A 194 7.98 3.89 6.97
N ASP A 195 8.46 3.05 6.02
CA ASP A 195 7.71 1.89 5.52
C ASP A 195 7.46 0.86 6.63
N ALA A 196 8.45 0.58 7.49
CA ALA A 196 8.27 -0.31 8.64
C ALA A 196 7.23 0.25 9.63
N ALA A 197 7.25 1.54 9.90
CA ALA A 197 6.26 2.20 10.74
C ALA A 197 4.86 2.20 10.11
N LEU A 198 4.76 2.37 8.80
CA LEU A 198 3.50 2.29 8.04
C LEU A 198 2.88 0.89 8.13
N LEU A 199 3.70 -0.15 8.02
CA LEU A 199 3.24 -1.52 8.21
C LEU A 199 2.63 -1.71 9.61
N ARG A 200 3.28 -1.20 10.65
CA ARG A 200 2.76 -1.23 12.03
C ARG A 200 1.46 -0.46 12.20
N ALA A 201 1.30 0.66 11.51
CA ALA A 201 0.04 1.40 11.52
C ALA A 201 -1.10 0.56 10.91
N LYS A 202 -0.85 -0.15 9.80
CA LYS A 202 -1.81 -1.06 9.19
C LYS A 202 -2.18 -2.24 10.10
N GLU A 203 -1.21 -2.82 10.80
CA GLU A 203 -1.41 -3.91 11.76
C GLU A 203 -2.19 -3.47 13.02
N ALA A 204 -1.98 -2.26 13.47
CA ALA A 204 -2.64 -1.67 14.64
C ALA A 204 -4.12 -1.29 14.40
N GLY A 205 -4.72 -1.75 13.29
CA GLY A 205 -6.14 -1.52 12.97
C GLY A 205 -6.38 -0.50 11.87
N ARG A 206 -5.33 0.01 11.21
CA ARG A 206 -5.41 1.06 10.17
C ARG A 206 -5.89 2.41 10.72
N ASN A 207 -6.16 3.39 9.86
CA ASN A 207 -6.64 4.72 10.21
C ASN A 207 -5.88 5.34 11.39
N THR A 208 -4.56 5.22 11.37
CA THR A 208 -3.66 5.66 12.44
C THR A 208 -2.27 5.97 11.91
N PHE A 209 -1.43 6.55 12.75
CA PHE A 209 -0.03 6.73 12.44
C PHE A 209 0.87 6.02 13.46
N ARG A 210 2.11 5.70 13.04
CA ARG A 210 3.18 5.19 13.91
C ARG A 210 4.49 5.88 13.58
N PHE A 211 5.27 6.15 14.63
CA PHE A 211 6.68 6.49 14.48
C PHE A 211 7.51 5.23 14.39
N TYR A 212 8.54 5.29 13.59
CA TYR A 212 9.52 4.21 13.53
C TYR A 212 10.23 4.04 14.88
N SER A 213 10.40 2.80 15.30
CA SER A 213 11.28 2.37 16.37
C SER A 213 12.11 1.16 15.91
N PRO A 214 13.36 0.98 16.40
CA PRO A 214 14.27 -0.06 15.90
C PRO A 214 13.76 -1.50 16.04
N ASP A 215 12.89 -1.78 17.00
CA ASP A 215 12.22 -3.07 17.17
C ASP A 215 11.33 -3.45 15.97
N MET A 216 10.83 -2.47 15.22
CA MET A 216 9.99 -2.71 14.04
C MET A 216 10.72 -3.40 12.90
N ASP A 217 12.03 -3.19 12.75
CA ASP A 217 12.84 -3.89 11.74
C ASP A 217 12.96 -5.39 12.06
N ALA A 218 13.17 -5.73 13.33
CA ALA A 218 13.23 -7.11 13.78
C ALA A 218 11.89 -7.82 13.55
N ASP A 219 10.79 -7.13 13.83
CA ASP A 219 9.44 -7.65 13.63
C ASP A 219 9.10 -7.81 12.14
N ALA A 220 9.48 -6.87 11.28
CA ALA A 220 9.28 -6.99 9.84
C ALA A 220 10.07 -8.18 9.24
N ALA A 221 11.33 -8.37 9.67
CA ALA A 221 12.14 -9.51 9.28
C ALA A 221 11.53 -10.84 9.79
N ARG A 222 11.08 -10.87 11.05
CA ARG A 222 10.38 -12.02 11.62
C ARG A 222 9.11 -12.36 10.83
N ARG A 223 8.29 -11.38 10.50
CA ARG A 223 7.05 -11.56 9.72
C ARG A 223 7.32 -12.17 8.34
N LEU A 224 8.33 -11.65 7.62
CA LEU A 224 8.74 -12.22 6.34
C LEU A 224 9.20 -13.68 6.49
N GLY A 225 10.00 -13.97 7.52
CA GLY A 225 10.41 -15.33 7.83
C GLY A 225 9.23 -16.25 8.13
N LEU A 226 8.26 -15.79 8.91
CA LEU A 226 7.03 -16.55 9.20
C LEU A 226 6.21 -16.81 7.95
N GLU A 227 6.09 -15.86 7.02
CA GLU A 227 5.38 -16.07 5.75
C GLU A 227 6.02 -17.19 4.92
N VAL A 228 7.36 -17.20 4.83
CA VAL A 228 8.11 -18.22 4.10
C VAL A 228 7.89 -19.61 4.73
N GLU A 229 8.05 -19.73 6.05
CA GLU A 229 7.88 -20.99 6.77
C GLU A 229 6.43 -21.51 6.74
N LEU A 230 5.45 -20.62 6.82
CA LEU A 230 4.04 -20.99 6.81
C LEU A 230 3.60 -21.65 5.49
N ARG A 231 4.24 -21.33 4.37
CA ARG A 231 3.96 -21.97 3.06
C ARG A 231 4.19 -23.48 3.08
N GLU A 232 5.17 -23.91 3.85
CA GLU A 232 5.56 -25.31 3.97
C GLU A 232 4.97 -26.01 5.21
N ALA A 233 4.32 -25.26 6.11
CA ALA A 233 3.86 -25.75 7.41
C ALA A 233 2.88 -26.94 7.33
N LEU A 234 1.99 -26.94 6.32
CA LEU A 234 1.08 -28.06 6.06
C LEU A 234 1.83 -29.33 5.61
N VAL A 235 2.79 -29.18 4.69
CA VAL A 235 3.58 -30.29 4.14
C VAL A 235 4.49 -30.89 5.21
N ARG A 236 5.05 -30.05 6.08
CA ARG A 236 5.94 -30.46 7.17
C ARG A 236 5.21 -30.96 8.41
N ASN A 237 3.86 -30.99 8.41
CA ASN A 237 3.04 -31.37 9.58
C ASN A 237 3.35 -30.53 10.84
N GLU A 238 3.61 -29.24 10.66
CA GLU A 238 3.90 -28.29 11.73
C GLU A 238 2.62 -27.69 12.35
N LEU A 239 1.47 -27.88 11.70
CA LEU A 239 0.16 -27.43 12.16
C LEU A 239 -0.53 -28.53 12.96
N THR A 240 -1.18 -28.13 14.05
CA THR A 240 -2.00 -29.03 14.91
C THR A 240 -3.28 -28.32 15.30
N VAL A 241 -4.33 -29.13 15.56
CA VAL A 241 -5.61 -28.59 16.06
C VAL A 241 -5.75 -29.01 17.53
N PHE A 242 -5.91 -28.00 18.39
CA PHE A 242 -6.25 -28.15 19.79
C PHE A 242 -7.75 -27.95 19.95
N TYR A 243 -8.32 -28.57 20.99
CA TYR A 243 -9.75 -28.50 21.25
C TYR A 243 -10.00 -27.92 22.63
N GLN A 244 -10.70 -26.81 22.70
CA GLN A 244 -11.06 -26.14 23.96
C GLN A 244 -12.51 -26.47 24.31
N PRO A 245 -12.80 -27.12 25.49
CA PRO A 245 -14.15 -27.45 25.87
C PRO A 245 -14.97 -26.20 26.17
N GLN A 246 -16.24 -26.23 25.77
CA GLN A 246 -17.25 -25.22 26.08
C GLN A 246 -18.20 -25.79 27.12
N ILE A 247 -18.30 -25.13 28.27
CA ILE A 247 -19.10 -25.58 29.42
C ILE A 247 -20.33 -24.67 29.57
N SER A 248 -21.49 -25.25 29.72
CA SER A 248 -22.70 -24.50 30.10
C SER A 248 -22.57 -23.99 31.53
N LEU A 249 -22.76 -22.69 31.71
CA LEU A 249 -22.71 -22.08 33.06
C LEU A 249 -23.90 -22.54 33.95
N ASP A 250 -25.04 -22.86 33.35
CA ASP A 250 -26.24 -23.29 34.06
C ASP A 250 -26.15 -24.75 34.59
N SER A 251 -25.61 -25.63 33.74
CA SER A 251 -25.60 -27.09 34.05
C SER A 251 -24.23 -27.64 34.46
N GLY A 252 -23.14 -26.87 34.24
CA GLY A 252 -21.78 -27.32 34.42
C GLY A 252 -21.32 -28.42 33.46
N GLN A 253 -22.18 -28.78 32.48
CA GLN A 253 -21.87 -29.84 31.51
C GLN A 253 -21.16 -29.27 30.28
N MET A 254 -20.34 -30.11 29.65
CA MET A 254 -19.70 -29.81 28.38
C MET A 254 -20.73 -29.87 27.24
N ILE A 255 -20.90 -28.77 26.52
CA ILE A 255 -21.87 -28.61 25.45
C ILE A 255 -21.23 -28.57 24.06
N GLY A 256 -19.92 -28.42 23.99
CA GLY A 256 -19.18 -28.35 22.74
C GLY A 256 -17.69 -28.19 22.94
N MET A 257 -16.99 -28.08 21.83
CA MET A 257 -15.55 -27.80 21.78
C MET A 257 -15.28 -26.77 20.68
N GLU A 258 -14.23 -25.97 20.85
CA GLU A 258 -13.72 -25.10 19.81
C GLU A 258 -12.39 -25.64 19.28
N ALA A 259 -12.30 -25.81 17.96
CA ALA A 259 -11.09 -26.23 17.28
C ALA A 259 -10.17 -25.01 17.08
N LEU A 260 -9.01 -25.05 17.68
CA LEU A 260 -8.04 -23.96 17.74
C LEU A 260 -6.75 -24.39 17.05
N LEU A 261 -6.43 -23.74 15.95
CA LEU A 261 -5.20 -23.96 15.20
C LEU A 261 -3.97 -23.56 16.03
N ARG A 262 -2.93 -24.41 15.98
CA ARG A 262 -1.62 -24.16 16.57
C ARG A 262 -0.55 -24.42 15.53
N TRP A 263 0.51 -23.63 15.56
CA TRP A 263 1.66 -23.80 14.68
C TRP A 263 2.94 -23.92 15.51
N LYS A 264 3.67 -25.01 15.29
CA LYS A 264 5.00 -25.24 15.85
C LYS A 264 6.01 -25.26 14.69
N SER A 265 6.51 -24.09 14.34
CA SER A 265 7.52 -23.92 13.30
C SER A 265 8.87 -24.51 13.76
N ALA A 266 9.56 -25.19 12.86
CA ALA A 266 10.93 -25.67 13.11
C ALA A 266 11.89 -24.51 13.35
N ALA A 267 11.71 -23.36 12.67
CA ALA A 267 12.59 -22.19 12.76
C ALA A 267 12.22 -21.26 13.90
N PHE A 268 10.92 -21.06 14.18
CA PHE A 268 10.42 -20.05 15.12
C PHE A 268 9.80 -20.62 16.41
N GLY A 269 9.75 -21.95 16.55
CA GLY A 269 9.11 -22.59 17.70
C GLY A 269 7.59 -22.45 17.68
N ASN A 270 6.98 -22.26 18.86
CA ASN A 270 5.54 -22.05 18.95
C ASN A 270 5.18 -20.63 18.51
N VAL A 271 4.44 -20.53 17.39
CA VAL A 271 3.98 -19.25 16.84
C VAL A 271 2.52 -19.04 17.24
N SER A 272 2.23 -17.84 17.76
CA SER A 272 0.88 -17.48 18.19
C SER A 272 -0.09 -17.36 17.01
N PRO A 273 -1.35 -17.86 17.14
CA PRO A 273 -2.39 -17.61 16.12
C PRO A 273 -2.60 -16.13 15.79
N VAL A 274 -2.48 -15.24 16.77
CA VAL A 274 -2.58 -13.78 16.56
C VAL A 274 -1.49 -13.26 15.62
N GLU A 275 -0.33 -13.94 15.58
CA GLU A 275 0.79 -13.56 14.72
C GLU A 275 0.66 -14.16 13.31
N PHE A 276 0.37 -15.45 13.18
CA PHE A 276 0.42 -16.11 11.87
C PHE A 276 -0.91 -16.12 11.09
N ILE A 277 -2.07 -16.04 11.75
CA ILE A 277 -3.36 -16.02 11.04
C ILE A 277 -3.49 -14.79 10.12
N PRO A 278 -3.15 -13.54 10.55
CA PRO A 278 -3.14 -12.39 9.65
C PRO A 278 -2.22 -12.57 8.44
N ILE A 279 -1.04 -13.17 8.64
CA ILE A 279 -0.10 -13.49 7.55
C ILE A 279 -0.76 -14.48 6.57
N ALA A 280 -1.36 -15.56 7.09
CA ALA A 280 -2.07 -16.55 6.27
C ALA A 280 -3.21 -15.91 5.46
N GLU A 281 -3.95 -14.99 6.05
CA GLU A 281 -5.01 -14.24 5.37
C GLU A 281 -4.47 -13.38 4.23
N GLU A 282 -3.42 -12.61 4.47
CA GLU A 282 -2.84 -11.70 3.47
C GLU A 282 -2.24 -12.45 2.28
N CYS A 283 -1.48 -13.52 2.52
CA CYS A 283 -0.86 -14.32 1.45
C CYS A 283 -1.78 -15.40 0.86
N GLY A 284 -3.01 -15.57 1.38
CA GLY A 284 -4.01 -16.53 0.87
C GLY A 284 -3.88 -17.94 1.40
N LEU A 285 -2.90 -18.24 2.23
CA LEU A 285 -2.69 -19.57 2.83
C LEU A 285 -3.79 -19.95 3.81
N ILE A 286 -4.57 -19.00 4.30
CA ILE A 286 -5.71 -19.28 5.19
C ILE A 286 -6.75 -20.20 4.55
N ILE A 287 -6.84 -20.23 3.20
CA ILE A 287 -7.80 -21.07 2.48
C ILE A 287 -7.40 -22.55 2.62
N PRO A 288 -6.21 -23.01 2.15
CA PRO A 288 -5.80 -24.42 2.29
C PRO A 288 -5.62 -24.84 3.77
N ILE A 289 -5.14 -23.94 4.63
CA ILE A 289 -5.02 -24.20 6.06
C ILE A 289 -6.39 -24.43 6.69
N GLY A 290 -7.36 -23.58 6.40
CA GLY A 290 -8.70 -23.69 6.97
C GLY A 290 -9.47 -24.91 6.46
N GLU A 291 -9.27 -25.31 5.19
CA GLU A 291 -9.81 -26.57 4.68
C GLU A 291 -9.22 -27.78 5.44
N TRP A 292 -7.91 -27.78 5.67
CA TRP A 292 -7.24 -28.82 6.45
C TRP A 292 -7.75 -28.86 7.90
N VAL A 293 -7.92 -27.71 8.56
CA VAL A 293 -8.48 -27.61 9.92
C VAL A 293 -9.88 -28.22 9.97
N LEU A 294 -10.74 -27.85 9.02
CA LEU A 294 -12.11 -28.35 8.95
C LEU A 294 -12.15 -29.87 8.81
N ARG A 295 -11.40 -30.44 7.87
CA ARG A 295 -11.30 -31.92 7.68
C ARG A 295 -10.76 -32.60 8.93
N THR A 296 -9.71 -32.03 9.54
CA THR A 296 -9.12 -32.58 10.78
C THR A 296 -10.11 -32.57 11.94
N ALA A 297 -10.84 -31.45 12.11
CA ALA A 297 -11.85 -31.34 13.17
C ALA A 297 -13.01 -32.35 12.97
N CYS A 298 -13.50 -32.50 11.73
CA CYS A 298 -14.55 -33.47 11.41
C CYS A 298 -14.09 -34.93 11.70
N MET A 299 -12.91 -35.32 11.22
CA MET A 299 -12.35 -36.67 11.46
C MET A 299 -12.14 -36.92 12.95
N GLN A 300 -11.62 -35.96 13.72
CA GLN A 300 -11.43 -36.09 15.15
C GLN A 300 -12.78 -36.26 15.90
N THR A 301 -13.78 -35.49 15.49
CA THR A 301 -15.14 -35.58 16.05
C THR A 301 -15.72 -36.98 15.81
N ARG A 302 -15.56 -37.50 14.62
CA ARG A 302 -16.01 -38.88 14.29
C ARG A 302 -15.33 -39.94 15.18
N GLN A 303 -14.01 -39.84 15.34
CA GLN A 303 -13.27 -40.74 16.21
C GLN A 303 -13.80 -40.71 17.66
N TRP A 304 -14.15 -39.54 18.19
CA TRP A 304 -14.74 -39.44 19.53
C TRP A 304 -16.12 -40.08 19.62
N LEU A 305 -16.95 -39.93 18.58
CA LEU A 305 -18.26 -40.60 18.51
C LEU A 305 -18.12 -42.15 18.46
N ASP A 306 -17.15 -42.65 17.67
CA ASP A 306 -16.88 -44.10 17.57
C ASP A 306 -16.35 -44.69 18.87
N LEU A 307 -15.70 -43.89 19.73
CA LEU A 307 -15.30 -44.24 21.07
C LEU A 307 -16.44 -44.16 22.10
N GLY A 308 -17.66 -43.84 21.66
CA GLY A 308 -18.83 -43.75 22.52
C GLY A 308 -18.95 -42.49 23.36
N LEU A 309 -18.18 -41.44 23.02
CA LEU A 309 -18.36 -40.12 23.64
C LEU A 309 -19.68 -39.49 23.18
N LEU A 310 -20.28 -38.69 24.07
CA LEU A 310 -21.54 -37.99 23.76
C LEU A 310 -21.38 -37.11 22.54
N PRO A 311 -22.42 -36.95 21.69
CA PRO A 311 -22.38 -36.09 20.53
C PRO A 311 -22.16 -34.65 20.96
N LEU A 312 -20.98 -34.11 20.63
CA LEU A 312 -20.56 -32.76 20.97
C LEU A 312 -20.56 -31.89 19.70
N ARG A 313 -20.89 -30.65 19.86
CA ARG A 313 -20.68 -29.65 18.80
C ARG A 313 -19.21 -29.27 18.75
N VAL A 314 -18.64 -29.25 17.54
CA VAL A 314 -17.30 -28.73 17.34
C VAL A 314 -17.41 -27.44 16.51
N ALA A 315 -16.98 -26.33 17.07
CA ALA A 315 -16.90 -25.05 16.39
C ALA A 315 -15.54 -24.92 15.68
N VAL A 316 -15.58 -24.51 14.41
CA VAL A 316 -14.37 -24.20 13.62
C VAL A 316 -14.45 -22.75 13.18
N ASN A 317 -13.41 -21.96 13.48
CA ASN A 317 -13.32 -20.59 13.07
C ASN A 317 -13.03 -20.47 11.57
N LEU A 318 -13.76 -19.59 10.88
CA LEU A 318 -13.56 -19.27 9.47
C LEU A 318 -13.19 -17.80 9.31
N SER A 319 -12.19 -17.53 8.49
CA SER A 319 -11.83 -16.16 8.14
C SER A 319 -12.83 -15.57 7.13
N ALA A 320 -12.91 -14.21 7.09
CA ALA A 320 -13.73 -13.51 6.09
C ALA A 320 -13.33 -13.90 4.65
N ARG A 321 -12.04 -14.16 4.42
CA ARG A 321 -11.52 -14.56 3.12
C ARG A 321 -12.01 -15.94 2.68
N GLN A 322 -12.11 -16.89 3.61
CA GLN A 322 -12.70 -18.22 3.37
C GLN A 322 -14.20 -18.10 3.11
N PHE A 323 -14.88 -17.24 3.86
CA PHE A 323 -16.31 -17.03 3.71
C PHE A 323 -16.68 -16.46 2.32
N SER A 324 -15.76 -15.73 1.71
CA SER A 324 -15.92 -15.19 0.34
C SER A 324 -15.66 -16.21 -0.77
N GLN A 325 -15.25 -17.46 -0.43
CA GLN A 325 -15.00 -18.48 -1.45
C GLN A 325 -16.32 -19.09 -1.97
N PRO A 326 -16.55 -19.12 -3.30
CA PRO A 326 -17.79 -19.66 -3.88
C PRO A 326 -18.05 -21.13 -3.54
N ASN A 327 -16.98 -21.89 -3.27
CA ASN A 327 -17.02 -23.32 -3.03
C ASN A 327 -17.03 -23.72 -1.55
N LEU A 328 -17.10 -22.78 -0.60
CA LEU A 328 -17.05 -23.08 0.84
C LEU A 328 -18.08 -24.13 1.25
N ALA A 329 -19.31 -24.02 0.79
CA ALA A 329 -20.37 -24.97 1.10
C ALA A 329 -20.08 -26.41 0.60
N VAL A 330 -19.36 -26.52 -0.52
CA VAL A 330 -18.90 -27.81 -1.07
C VAL A 330 -17.82 -28.40 -0.17
N VAL A 331 -16.82 -27.61 0.20
CA VAL A 331 -15.72 -28.02 1.09
C VAL A 331 -16.27 -28.53 2.43
N VAL A 332 -17.22 -27.80 3.03
CA VAL A 332 -17.86 -28.23 4.29
C VAL A 332 -18.59 -29.56 4.12
N ARG A 333 -19.37 -29.73 3.05
CA ARG A 333 -20.12 -30.96 2.77
C ARG A 333 -19.18 -32.14 2.56
N GLU A 334 -18.08 -31.97 1.84
CA GLU A 334 -17.08 -33.01 1.62
C GLU A 334 -16.37 -33.39 2.91
N ALA A 335 -16.00 -32.42 3.74
CA ALA A 335 -15.38 -32.70 5.04
C ALA A 335 -16.28 -33.52 5.95
N LEU A 336 -17.60 -33.23 5.96
CA LEU A 336 -18.59 -34.00 6.71
C LEU A 336 -18.84 -35.40 6.11
N ALA A 337 -18.80 -35.52 4.77
CA ALA A 337 -19.03 -36.84 4.13
C ALA A 337 -17.83 -37.81 4.26
N GLN A 338 -16.63 -37.24 4.45
CA GLN A 338 -15.38 -38.03 4.63
C GLN A 338 -15.11 -38.40 6.09
N SER A 339 -15.83 -37.87 7.04
CA SER A 339 -15.75 -38.16 8.47
C SER A 339 -16.90 -39.06 8.90
#